data_778fe52f4206efaf156338dbbce12753
#
_entry.id   778fe52f4206efaf156338dbbce12753
#
_cell.length_a   1.000
_cell.length_b   1.000
_cell.length_c   1.000
_cell.angle_alpha   90.00
_cell.angle_beta   90.00
_cell.angle_gamma   90.00
#
_symmetry.space_group_name_H-M   'P 1'
#
loop_
_entity.id
_entity.type
_entity.pdbx_description
1 polymer ?
#
loop_
_entity_poly.entity_id
_entity_poly.type
_entity_poly.pdbx_seq_one_letter_code
_entity_poly.pdbx_strand_id
1 'polypeptide(L)'
;MSWLRDSIHSFWQQGDRLLLTLCLLASGYGLVLIYSATRYLGEADAMRCMIVQAVAIVIGVVLYMLMSSVDIELFVDKSWKWLLLFNVVINALVRTPLGVEVNGNRSWLHIPGFPVNLQPAEIAKLTFVLLLAWQMSRLRDKGISKPSSVFQIAGHTLFMFGVVAVTSGDFGMGLTYLAIFVIMSWSAGVKKRWFLLALVVCVVGIILIWPHVKDMYYMRRFTVVIDHITGNPDTLFDQTQDKGWQQTRSILAIGSGGLTGMGYLQGIQTQSPYKTSLPARETDEIFAVCGEEFGMIGCLLLLVLLAAIILRCVWVARRACSPQSAFIAMGYAGMLLAQVGVNVGMCLYVFPVVGLTLPFISYGGSSIVTMYAAMGVVSSIKMRSLPSWLRDRSRL
;
A
#
# COMPACT_ATOMS: atom_id res chain seq x y z
N MET A 1 25.47 8.44 18.91
CA MET A 1 24.89 7.30 19.67
C MET A 1 23.88 7.75 20.75
N SER A 2 24.01 8.91 21.42
CA SER A 2 23.05 9.43 22.39
C SER A 2 21.65 9.62 21.80
N TRP A 3 21.53 10.28 20.65
CA TRP A 3 20.25 10.56 19.99
C TRP A 3 19.42 9.29 19.70
N LEU A 4 20.03 8.21 19.23
CA LEU A 4 19.34 6.93 18.99
C LEU A 4 18.80 6.33 20.29
N ARG A 5 19.58 6.38 21.37
CA ARG A 5 19.17 5.90 22.69
C ARG A 5 18.02 6.73 23.26
N ASP A 6 18.09 8.04 23.09
CA ASP A 6 17.06 8.97 23.54
C ASP A 6 15.75 8.79 22.74
N SER A 7 15.84 8.55 21.42
CA SER A 7 14.70 8.26 20.57
C SER A 7 14.00 6.95 20.95
N ILE A 8 14.75 5.89 21.22
CA ILE A 8 14.22 4.60 21.68
C ILE A 8 13.56 4.76 23.06
N HIS A 9 14.20 5.48 23.98
CA HIS A 9 13.67 5.69 25.31
C HIS A 9 12.35 6.50 25.28
N SER A 10 12.32 7.58 24.49
CA SER A 10 11.10 8.39 24.31
C SER A 10 9.96 7.60 23.67
N PHE A 11 10.28 6.72 22.70
CA PHE A 11 9.30 5.83 22.11
C PHE A 11 8.70 4.87 23.16
N TRP A 12 9.52 4.25 24.00
CA TRP A 12 9.01 3.32 25.02
C TRP A 12 8.10 3.98 26.05
N GLN A 13 8.24 5.27 26.30
CA GLN A 13 7.38 6.01 27.23
C GLN A 13 6.08 6.49 26.59
N GLN A 14 6.11 7.00 25.35
CA GLN A 14 5.01 7.75 24.75
C GLN A 14 4.54 7.21 23.39
N GLY A 15 5.32 6.35 22.74
CA GLY A 15 5.05 5.81 21.42
C GLY A 15 3.78 4.96 21.35
N ASP A 16 3.33 4.70 20.13
CA ASP A 16 2.16 3.85 19.88
C ASP A 16 2.54 2.37 19.85
N ARG A 17 2.72 1.78 21.04
CA ARG A 17 3.07 0.36 21.18
C ARG A 17 1.99 -0.56 20.59
N LEU A 18 0.70 -0.18 20.73
CA LEU A 18 -0.39 -0.98 20.18
C LEU A 18 -0.30 -1.07 18.66
N LEU A 19 -0.05 0.06 17.98
CA LEU A 19 0.13 0.08 16.53
C LEU A 19 1.32 -0.79 16.11
N LEU A 20 2.47 -0.66 16.81
CA LEU A 20 3.65 -1.49 16.54
C LEU A 20 3.34 -2.99 16.72
N THR A 21 2.66 -3.36 17.82
CA THR A 21 2.28 -4.76 18.08
C THR A 21 1.38 -5.31 16.98
N LEU A 22 0.39 -4.54 16.52
CA LEU A 22 -0.49 -4.95 15.41
C LEU A 22 0.30 -5.15 14.11
N CYS A 23 1.24 -4.24 13.80
CA CYS A 23 2.12 -4.39 12.62
C CYS A 23 3.01 -5.63 12.73
N LEU A 24 3.57 -5.91 13.92
CA LEU A 24 4.39 -7.10 14.16
C LEU A 24 3.57 -8.40 14.06
N LEU A 25 2.34 -8.42 14.59
CA LEU A 25 1.45 -9.58 14.45
C LEU A 25 1.09 -9.84 12.98
N ALA A 26 0.77 -8.78 12.23
CA ALA A 26 0.51 -8.90 10.80
C ALA A 26 1.75 -9.41 10.05
N SER A 27 2.93 -8.83 10.31
CA SER A 27 4.18 -9.28 9.67
C SER A 27 4.58 -10.70 10.08
N GLY A 28 4.32 -11.12 11.33
CA GLY A 28 4.53 -12.49 11.79
C GLY A 28 3.62 -13.48 11.04
N TYR A 29 2.34 -13.13 10.84
CA TYR A 29 1.44 -13.92 10.02
C TYR A 29 1.89 -13.95 8.56
N GLY A 30 2.34 -12.81 8.02
CA GLY A 30 2.95 -12.73 6.70
C GLY A 30 4.15 -13.67 6.53
N LEU A 31 5.05 -13.74 7.53
CA LEU A 31 6.19 -14.66 7.48
C LEU A 31 5.75 -16.13 7.37
N VAL A 32 4.71 -16.54 8.12
CA VAL A 32 4.16 -17.91 8.02
C VAL A 32 3.66 -18.18 6.60
N LEU A 33 2.91 -17.24 6.01
CA LEU A 33 2.40 -17.38 4.64
C LEU A 33 3.51 -17.36 3.59
N ILE A 34 4.52 -16.48 3.73
CA ILE A 34 5.66 -16.38 2.82
C ILE A 34 6.46 -17.68 2.80
N TYR A 35 6.70 -18.27 3.98
CA TYR A 35 7.39 -19.57 4.04
C TYR A 35 6.65 -20.63 3.24
N SER A 36 5.34 -20.75 3.43
CA SER A 36 4.53 -21.69 2.67
C SER A 36 4.54 -21.37 1.18
N ALA A 37 4.30 -20.11 0.82
CA ALA A 37 4.25 -19.64 -0.56
C ALA A 37 5.57 -19.82 -1.34
N THR A 38 6.71 -19.85 -0.65
CA THR A 38 8.04 -20.00 -1.28
C THR A 38 8.62 -21.40 -1.21
N ARG A 39 7.99 -22.33 -0.50
CA ARG A 39 8.46 -23.72 -0.31
C ARG A 39 8.69 -24.47 -1.62
N TYR A 40 7.89 -24.19 -2.65
CA TYR A 40 8.02 -24.80 -3.98
C TYR A 40 9.35 -24.48 -4.69
N LEU A 41 10.05 -23.40 -4.29
CA LEU A 41 11.37 -23.04 -4.81
C LEU A 41 12.49 -23.93 -4.23
N GLY A 42 12.19 -24.70 -3.18
CA GLY A 42 13.14 -25.45 -2.39
C GLY A 42 13.41 -24.82 -1.02
N GLU A 43 13.91 -25.62 -0.08
CA GLU A 43 14.11 -25.17 1.31
C GLU A 43 15.09 -23.99 1.44
N ALA A 44 16.18 -24.02 0.66
CA ALA A 44 17.21 -22.98 0.71
C ALA A 44 16.68 -21.61 0.25
N ASP A 45 15.93 -21.58 -0.85
CA ASP A 45 15.36 -20.35 -1.38
C ASP A 45 14.21 -19.84 -0.50
N ALA A 46 13.38 -20.74 0.04
CA ALA A 46 12.34 -20.38 1.00
C ALA A 46 12.95 -19.74 2.26
N MET A 47 14.02 -20.33 2.81
CA MET A 47 14.74 -19.77 3.94
C MET A 47 15.39 -18.42 3.63
N ARG A 48 15.94 -18.25 2.42
CA ARG A 48 16.48 -16.97 1.97
C ARG A 48 15.40 -15.89 1.94
N CYS A 49 14.22 -16.17 1.38
CA CYS A 49 13.10 -15.23 1.37
C CYS A 49 12.66 -14.85 2.79
N MET A 50 12.59 -15.83 3.70
CA MET A 50 12.27 -15.61 5.11
C MET A 50 13.31 -14.68 5.80
N ILE A 51 14.59 -14.94 5.59
CA ILE A 51 15.67 -14.11 6.19
C ILE A 51 15.60 -12.68 5.66
N VAL A 52 15.47 -12.51 4.35
CA VAL A 52 15.35 -11.17 3.73
C VAL A 52 14.16 -10.41 4.30
N GLN A 53 12.99 -11.07 4.41
CA GLN A 53 11.78 -10.45 4.95
C GLN A 53 11.94 -10.13 6.45
N ALA A 54 12.53 -11.04 7.25
CA ALA A 54 12.78 -10.82 8.67
C ALA A 54 13.73 -9.64 8.89
N VAL A 55 14.82 -9.54 8.12
CA VAL A 55 15.75 -8.39 8.16
C VAL A 55 15.02 -7.09 7.79
N ALA A 56 14.18 -7.11 6.76
CA ALA A 56 13.39 -5.96 6.37
C ALA A 56 12.40 -5.53 7.48
N ILE A 57 11.79 -6.48 8.21
CA ILE A 57 10.95 -6.19 9.38
C ILE A 57 11.79 -5.52 10.48
N VAL A 58 12.97 -6.04 10.80
CA VAL A 58 13.86 -5.44 11.82
C VAL A 58 14.24 -4.00 11.44
N ILE A 59 14.65 -3.77 10.19
CA ILE A 59 14.95 -2.42 9.67
C ILE A 59 13.69 -1.54 9.78
N GLY A 60 12.53 -2.08 9.41
CA GLY A 60 11.24 -1.39 9.51
C GLY A 60 10.92 -0.97 10.94
N VAL A 61 11.11 -1.85 11.92
CA VAL A 61 10.88 -1.56 13.36
C VAL A 61 11.82 -0.44 13.83
N VAL A 62 13.09 -0.47 13.43
CA VAL A 62 14.03 0.62 13.74
C VAL A 62 13.55 1.94 13.14
N LEU A 63 13.14 1.93 11.87
CA LEU A 63 12.59 3.12 11.21
C LEU A 63 11.29 3.60 11.86
N TYR A 64 10.41 2.68 12.29
CA TYR A 64 9.21 3.02 13.05
C TYR A 64 9.56 3.84 14.30
N MET A 65 10.54 3.37 15.10
CA MET A 65 10.97 4.06 16.32
C MET A 65 11.61 5.42 16.01
N LEU A 66 12.43 5.50 14.98
CA LEU A 66 13.08 6.73 14.54
C LEU A 66 12.04 7.77 14.06
N MET A 67 11.12 7.37 13.19
CA MET A 67 10.07 8.24 12.67
C MET A 67 9.11 8.69 13.77
N SER A 68 8.87 7.87 14.79
CA SER A 68 8.06 8.25 15.96
C SER A 68 8.64 9.45 16.71
N SER A 69 9.95 9.60 16.71
CA SER A 69 10.65 10.68 17.43
C SER A 69 10.71 11.99 16.63
N VAL A 70 10.53 11.94 15.30
CA VAL A 70 10.63 13.12 14.43
C VAL A 70 9.37 13.97 14.51
N ASP A 71 9.52 15.30 14.59
CA ASP A 71 8.42 16.23 14.42
C ASP A 71 8.09 16.38 12.94
N ILE A 72 7.07 15.61 12.51
CA ILE A 72 6.72 15.51 11.09
C ILE A 72 6.13 16.82 10.56
N GLU A 73 5.36 17.56 11.35
CA GLU A 73 4.81 18.84 10.89
C GLU A 73 5.91 19.85 10.62
N LEU A 74 6.79 20.04 11.60
CA LEU A 74 7.93 20.95 11.46
C LEU A 74 8.87 20.52 10.32
N PHE A 75 9.08 19.22 10.17
CA PHE A 75 9.90 18.66 9.08
C PHE A 75 9.30 19.00 7.71
N VAL A 76 8.01 18.74 7.52
CA VAL A 76 7.32 19.00 6.24
C VAL A 76 7.25 20.50 5.95
N ASP A 77 6.93 21.34 6.95
CA ASP A 77 6.87 22.80 6.78
C ASP A 77 8.19 23.40 6.28
N LYS A 78 9.33 22.91 6.80
CA LYS A 78 10.65 23.37 6.36
C LYS A 78 11.11 22.75 5.05
N SER A 79 10.65 21.54 4.73
CA SER A 79 11.24 20.72 3.66
C SER A 79 10.30 20.42 2.48
N TRP A 80 9.09 21.00 2.41
CA TRP A 80 8.09 20.65 1.40
C TRP A 80 8.59 20.73 -0.04
N LYS A 81 9.42 21.74 -0.38
CA LYS A 81 10.01 21.88 -1.74
C LYS A 81 10.96 20.72 -2.04
N TRP A 82 11.78 20.34 -1.07
CA TRP A 82 12.72 19.22 -1.20
C TRP A 82 12.01 17.89 -1.27
N LEU A 83 10.92 17.71 -0.53
CA LEU A 83 10.07 16.52 -0.60
C LEU A 83 9.41 16.38 -1.97
N LEU A 84 8.93 17.49 -2.55
CA LEU A 84 8.36 17.48 -3.90
C LEU A 84 9.43 17.12 -4.95
N LEU A 85 10.60 17.77 -4.87
CA LEU A 85 11.74 17.46 -5.75
C LEU A 85 12.15 15.98 -5.59
N PHE A 86 12.26 15.50 -4.36
CA PHE A 86 12.57 14.10 -4.06
C PHE A 86 11.59 13.14 -4.72
N ASN A 87 10.28 13.41 -4.65
CA ASN A 87 9.25 12.60 -5.30
C ASN A 87 9.45 12.47 -6.82
N VAL A 88 9.77 13.57 -7.48
CA VAL A 88 10.00 13.57 -8.92
C VAL A 88 11.30 12.84 -9.26
N VAL A 89 12.38 13.16 -8.54
CA VAL A 89 13.71 12.60 -8.81
C VAL A 89 13.74 11.09 -8.56
N ILE A 90 13.20 10.61 -7.43
CA ILE A 90 13.23 9.18 -7.10
C ILE A 90 12.45 8.34 -8.13
N ASN A 91 11.31 8.85 -8.61
CA ASN A 91 10.57 8.17 -9.68
C ASN A 91 11.30 8.26 -11.03
N ALA A 92 11.95 9.37 -11.34
CA ALA A 92 12.73 9.52 -12.58
C ALA A 92 13.95 8.58 -12.63
N LEU A 93 14.54 8.22 -11.49
CA LEU A 93 15.68 7.29 -11.41
C LEU A 93 15.37 5.92 -12.04
N VAL A 94 14.12 5.51 -12.13
CA VAL A 94 13.71 4.26 -12.80
C VAL A 94 14.06 4.26 -14.30
N ARG A 95 14.14 5.46 -14.92
CA ARG A 95 14.53 5.61 -16.33
C ARG A 95 16.05 5.55 -16.56
N THR A 96 16.84 5.58 -15.49
CA THR A 96 18.30 5.44 -15.57
C THR A 96 18.73 3.97 -15.70
N PRO A 97 20.03 3.68 -15.94
CA PRO A 97 20.55 2.29 -15.98
C PRO A 97 20.31 1.48 -14.70
N LEU A 98 20.00 2.12 -13.57
CA LEU A 98 19.65 1.45 -12.32
C LEU A 98 18.23 0.83 -12.34
N GLY A 99 17.38 1.24 -13.30
CA GLY A 99 16.02 0.74 -13.43
C GLY A 99 15.99 -0.65 -14.05
N VAL A 100 15.30 -1.58 -13.37
CA VAL A 100 15.10 -2.96 -13.81
C VAL A 100 13.65 -3.15 -14.25
N GLU A 101 13.50 -3.84 -15.38
CA GLU A 101 12.20 -4.22 -15.91
C GLU A 101 11.78 -5.57 -15.32
N VAL A 102 10.58 -5.62 -14.74
CA VAL A 102 9.95 -6.84 -14.23
C VAL A 102 8.54 -6.91 -14.80
N ASN A 103 8.20 -8.01 -15.45
CA ASN A 103 6.88 -8.27 -16.07
C ASN A 103 6.41 -7.15 -17.03
N GLY A 104 7.33 -6.59 -17.82
CA GLY A 104 7.03 -5.52 -18.79
C GLY A 104 6.93 -4.10 -18.21
N ASN A 105 7.12 -3.94 -16.90
CA ASN A 105 7.12 -2.65 -16.23
C ASN A 105 8.50 -2.33 -15.64
N ARG A 106 9.01 -1.15 -15.95
CA ARG A 106 10.29 -0.66 -15.40
C ARG A 106 10.03 0.14 -14.13
N SER A 107 9.76 -0.57 -13.02
CA SER A 107 9.27 0.02 -11.76
C SER A 107 10.23 -0.15 -10.58
N TRP A 108 11.32 -0.88 -10.77
CA TRP A 108 12.25 -1.25 -9.70
C TRP A 108 13.62 -0.66 -9.93
N LEU A 109 14.30 -0.27 -8.84
CA LEU A 109 15.70 0.12 -8.83
C LEU A 109 16.55 -1.01 -8.26
N HIS A 110 17.57 -1.43 -9.01
CA HIS A 110 18.60 -2.32 -8.52
C HIS A 110 19.80 -1.50 -8.06
N ILE A 111 20.08 -1.53 -6.77
CA ILE A 111 21.26 -0.88 -6.20
C ILE A 111 22.35 -1.96 -6.03
N PRO A 112 23.51 -1.84 -6.71
CA PRO A 112 24.58 -2.83 -6.59
C PRO A 112 24.99 -3.02 -5.13
N GLY A 113 25.04 -4.29 -4.67
CA GLY A 113 25.37 -4.64 -3.29
C GLY A 113 24.17 -4.63 -2.33
N PHE A 114 23.00 -4.24 -2.77
CA PHE A 114 21.78 -4.31 -1.94
C PHE A 114 20.96 -5.56 -2.31
N PRO A 115 20.57 -6.40 -1.33
CA PRO A 115 19.94 -7.70 -1.61
C PRO A 115 18.50 -7.61 -2.11
N VAL A 116 17.90 -6.42 -2.11
CA VAL A 116 16.49 -6.19 -2.44
C VAL A 116 16.35 -5.05 -3.44
N ASN A 117 15.55 -5.24 -4.46
CA ASN A 117 15.17 -4.16 -5.36
C ASN A 117 14.24 -3.18 -4.65
N LEU A 118 14.43 -1.89 -4.91
CA LEU A 118 13.68 -0.82 -4.30
C LEU A 118 12.64 -0.30 -5.30
N GLN A 119 11.39 -0.17 -4.88
CA GLN A 119 10.33 0.42 -5.70
C GLN A 119 10.15 1.89 -5.33
N PRO A 120 10.59 2.85 -6.18
CA PRO A 120 10.52 4.28 -5.88
C PRO A 120 9.13 4.78 -5.58
N ALA A 121 8.12 4.31 -6.31
CA ALA A 121 6.74 4.71 -6.12
C ALA A 121 6.18 4.36 -4.72
N GLU A 122 6.68 3.28 -4.08
CA GLU A 122 6.34 2.94 -2.69
C GLU A 122 6.83 4.01 -1.71
N ILE A 123 8.07 4.47 -1.86
CA ILE A 123 8.63 5.53 -1.01
C ILE A 123 7.98 6.87 -1.30
N ALA A 124 7.76 7.17 -2.58
CA ALA A 124 7.14 8.42 -3.02
C ALA A 124 5.70 8.57 -2.50
N LYS A 125 4.95 7.47 -2.30
CA LYS A 125 3.62 7.52 -1.66
C LYS A 125 3.66 8.11 -0.25
N LEU A 126 4.69 7.78 0.55
CA LEU A 126 4.81 8.34 1.90
C LEU A 126 4.92 9.86 1.88
N THR A 127 5.85 10.35 1.06
CA THR A 127 6.09 11.79 0.95
C THR A 127 4.94 12.51 0.24
N PHE A 128 4.23 11.85 -0.68
CA PHE A 128 3.00 12.37 -1.28
C PHE A 128 1.92 12.63 -0.22
N VAL A 129 1.66 11.68 0.68
CA VAL A 129 0.71 11.86 1.79
C VAL A 129 1.09 13.07 2.66
N LEU A 130 2.38 13.22 2.98
CA LEU A 130 2.88 14.35 3.77
C LEU A 130 2.64 15.68 3.06
N LEU A 131 2.98 15.76 1.78
CA LEU A 131 2.82 16.97 0.97
C LEU A 131 1.36 17.34 0.76
N LEU A 132 0.52 16.34 0.48
CA LEU A 132 -0.92 16.56 0.27
C LEU A 132 -1.58 17.04 1.57
N ALA A 133 -1.23 16.47 2.72
CA ALA A 133 -1.72 16.89 4.03
C ALA A 133 -1.28 18.32 4.36
N TRP A 134 -0.03 18.68 4.09
CA TRP A 134 0.50 20.03 4.24
C TRP A 134 -0.27 21.04 3.37
N GLN A 135 -0.51 20.70 2.10
CA GLN A 135 -1.26 21.56 1.19
C GLN A 135 -2.72 21.74 1.64
N MET A 136 -3.39 20.63 2.03
CA MET A 136 -4.76 20.66 2.52
C MET A 136 -4.91 21.47 3.82
N SER A 137 -3.95 21.36 4.74
CA SER A 137 -3.95 22.13 5.97
C SER A 137 -3.92 23.64 5.68
N ARG A 138 -3.08 24.10 4.77
CA ARG A 138 -2.98 25.52 4.38
C ARG A 138 -4.20 26.04 3.60
N LEU A 139 -4.85 25.15 2.84
CA LEU A 139 -6.03 25.51 2.07
C LEU A 139 -7.32 25.49 2.91
N ARG A 140 -7.29 24.85 4.08
CA ARG A 140 -8.44 24.79 4.98
C ARG A 140 -8.93 26.16 5.39
N ASP A 141 -8.04 27.05 5.81
CA ASP A 141 -8.36 28.41 6.24
C ASP A 141 -8.88 29.28 5.09
N LYS A 142 -8.43 29.01 3.87
CA LYS A 142 -8.92 29.66 2.64
C LYS A 142 -10.25 29.13 2.16
N GLY A 143 -10.71 27.99 2.71
CA GLY A 143 -11.88 27.23 2.30
C GLY A 143 -11.53 26.09 1.33
N ILE A 144 -11.40 24.87 1.88
CA ILE A 144 -10.95 23.69 1.14
C ILE A 144 -11.87 23.30 -0.02
N SER A 145 -13.16 23.65 0.06
CA SER A 145 -14.16 23.35 -0.99
C SER A 145 -14.29 24.44 -2.05
N LYS A 146 -13.49 25.51 -2.01
CA LYS A 146 -13.45 26.49 -3.10
C LYS A 146 -12.85 25.86 -4.35
N PRO A 147 -13.30 26.27 -5.56
CA PRO A 147 -12.77 25.71 -6.81
C PRO A 147 -11.24 25.73 -6.88
N SER A 148 -10.64 26.89 -6.54
CA SER A 148 -9.18 27.06 -6.57
C SER A 148 -8.45 26.07 -5.66
N SER A 149 -8.99 25.77 -4.48
CA SER A 149 -8.40 24.82 -3.53
C SER A 149 -8.52 23.39 -4.06
N VAL A 150 -9.70 23.01 -4.57
CA VAL A 150 -9.94 21.67 -5.12
C VAL A 150 -9.06 21.42 -6.35
N PHE A 151 -8.94 22.40 -7.27
CA PHE A 151 -8.06 22.26 -8.44
C PHE A 151 -6.58 22.16 -8.06
N GLN A 152 -6.13 22.84 -7.00
CA GLN A 152 -4.74 22.75 -6.55
C GLN A 152 -4.41 21.35 -5.98
N ILE A 153 -5.27 20.78 -5.11
CA ILE A 153 -5.02 19.46 -4.54
C ILE A 153 -5.20 18.34 -5.59
N ALA A 154 -6.19 18.49 -6.48
CA ALA A 154 -6.39 17.56 -7.59
C ALA A 154 -5.22 17.63 -8.59
N GLY A 155 -4.77 18.84 -8.94
CA GLY A 155 -3.63 19.08 -9.83
C GLY A 155 -2.34 18.47 -9.28
N HIS A 156 -2.06 18.60 -7.98
CA HIS A 156 -0.93 17.95 -7.34
C HIS A 156 -1.03 16.40 -7.45
N THR A 157 -2.20 15.86 -7.18
CA THR A 157 -2.43 14.40 -7.27
C THR A 157 -2.27 13.90 -8.70
N LEU A 158 -2.88 14.59 -9.67
CA LEU A 158 -2.77 14.22 -11.10
C LEU A 158 -1.33 14.38 -11.61
N PHE A 159 -0.60 15.37 -11.15
CA PHE A 159 0.83 15.52 -11.44
C PHE A 159 1.62 14.31 -10.95
N MET A 160 1.43 13.90 -9.68
CA MET A 160 2.12 12.73 -9.11
C MET A 160 1.70 11.42 -9.78
N PHE A 161 0.40 11.26 -10.08
CA PHE A 161 -0.10 10.15 -10.90
C PHE A 161 0.61 10.10 -12.26
N GLY A 162 0.69 11.24 -12.95
CA GLY A 162 1.36 11.37 -14.23
C GLY A 162 2.85 11.04 -14.16
N VAL A 163 3.55 11.50 -13.11
CA VAL A 163 4.97 11.17 -12.88
C VAL A 163 5.14 9.65 -12.78
N VAL A 164 4.35 8.97 -11.95
CA VAL A 164 4.43 7.49 -11.79
C VAL A 164 4.06 6.78 -13.09
N ALA A 165 2.96 7.16 -13.74
CA ALA A 165 2.51 6.54 -14.98
C ALA A 165 3.53 6.67 -16.11
N VAL A 166 4.15 7.85 -16.25
CA VAL A 166 5.13 8.12 -17.31
C VAL A 166 6.48 7.47 -17.00
N THR A 167 6.93 7.49 -15.73
CA THR A 167 8.27 6.98 -15.40
C THR A 167 8.31 5.46 -15.32
N SER A 168 7.35 4.83 -14.67
CA SER A 168 7.33 3.39 -14.40
C SER A 168 6.37 2.58 -15.26
N GLY A 169 5.37 3.23 -15.89
CA GLY A 169 4.28 2.51 -16.58
C GLY A 169 3.33 1.79 -15.63
N ASP A 170 3.45 2.01 -14.32
CA ASP A 170 2.69 1.32 -13.28
C ASP A 170 1.39 2.08 -12.96
N PHE A 171 0.36 1.80 -13.73
CA PHE A 171 -0.97 2.39 -13.53
C PHE A 171 -1.62 1.94 -12.21
N GLY A 172 -1.33 0.72 -11.76
CA GLY A 172 -1.86 0.20 -10.50
C GLY A 172 -1.36 1.00 -9.30
N MET A 173 -0.06 1.26 -9.28
CA MET A 173 0.54 2.12 -8.28
C MET A 173 -0.02 3.55 -8.38
N GLY A 174 -0.17 4.10 -9.60
CA GLY A 174 -0.79 5.41 -9.83
C GLY A 174 -2.22 5.48 -9.24
N LEU A 175 -3.02 4.43 -9.39
CA LEU A 175 -4.39 4.38 -8.87
C LEU A 175 -4.43 4.53 -7.34
N THR A 176 -3.40 4.04 -6.63
CA THR A 176 -3.32 4.23 -5.17
C THR A 176 -3.19 5.69 -4.77
N TYR A 177 -2.51 6.53 -5.55
CA TYR A 177 -2.44 7.97 -5.30
C TYR A 177 -3.81 8.64 -5.42
N LEU A 178 -4.62 8.23 -6.40
CA LEU A 178 -5.99 8.73 -6.57
C LEU A 178 -6.88 8.29 -5.38
N ALA A 179 -6.77 7.04 -4.94
CA ALA A 179 -7.51 6.54 -3.80
C ALA A 179 -7.14 7.29 -2.50
N ILE A 180 -5.86 7.52 -2.26
CA ILE A 180 -5.36 8.33 -1.13
C ILE A 180 -5.97 9.74 -1.19
N PHE A 181 -5.93 10.38 -2.36
CA PHE A 181 -6.50 11.72 -2.56
C PHE A 181 -8.00 11.76 -2.24
N VAL A 182 -8.78 10.80 -2.71
CA VAL A 182 -10.22 10.72 -2.46
C VAL A 182 -10.49 10.61 -0.95
N ILE A 183 -9.81 9.70 -0.25
CA ILE A 183 -10.00 9.48 1.19
C ILE A 183 -9.57 10.70 1.99
N MET A 184 -8.42 11.30 1.66
CA MET A 184 -7.93 12.50 2.32
C MET A 184 -8.86 13.70 2.09
N SER A 185 -9.32 13.91 0.85
CA SER A 185 -10.25 15.00 0.48
C SER A 185 -11.61 14.85 1.19
N TRP A 186 -12.09 13.60 1.29
CA TRP A 186 -13.31 13.32 2.05
C TRP A 186 -13.13 13.64 3.54
N SER A 187 -12.03 13.21 4.14
CA SER A 187 -11.74 13.48 5.54
C SER A 187 -11.49 14.97 5.84
N ALA A 188 -10.96 15.70 4.87
CA ALA A 188 -10.73 17.14 4.96
C ALA A 188 -12.02 17.98 4.83
N GLY A 189 -13.15 17.35 4.51
CA GLY A 189 -14.46 18.02 4.42
C GLY A 189 -14.72 18.70 3.07
N VAL A 190 -14.10 18.24 2.00
CA VAL A 190 -14.44 18.67 0.64
C VAL A 190 -15.90 18.32 0.34
N LYS A 191 -16.68 19.26 -0.19
CA LYS A 191 -18.13 19.11 -0.44
C LYS A 191 -18.40 17.97 -1.43
N LYS A 192 -19.41 17.16 -1.15
CA LYS A 192 -19.82 15.99 -1.96
C LYS A 192 -20.02 16.27 -3.45
N ARG A 193 -20.43 17.50 -3.80
CA ARG A 193 -20.58 17.93 -5.21
C ARG A 193 -19.31 17.77 -6.05
N TRP A 194 -18.13 17.92 -5.45
CA TRP A 194 -16.87 17.77 -6.16
C TRP A 194 -16.57 16.31 -6.49
N PHE A 195 -16.90 15.41 -5.57
CA PHE A 195 -16.78 13.96 -5.83
C PHE A 195 -17.75 13.50 -6.89
N LEU A 196 -19.00 14.02 -6.86
CA LEU A 196 -19.98 13.74 -7.90
C LEU A 196 -19.53 14.26 -9.26
N LEU A 197 -19.01 15.50 -9.32
CA LEU A 197 -18.45 16.07 -10.54
C LEU A 197 -17.28 15.22 -11.06
N ALA A 198 -16.34 14.84 -10.19
CA ALA A 198 -15.22 13.97 -10.55
C ALA A 198 -15.72 12.61 -11.10
N LEU A 199 -16.72 12.01 -10.46
CA LEU A 199 -17.32 10.76 -10.92
C LEU A 199 -17.94 10.93 -12.31
N VAL A 200 -18.73 11.99 -12.55
CA VAL A 200 -19.33 12.26 -13.86
C VAL A 200 -18.25 12.46 -14.92
N VAL A 201 -17.20 13.25 -14.62
CA VAL A 201 -16.09 13.47 -15.56
C VAL A 201 -15.36 12.15 -15.85
N CYS A 202 -15.11 11.30 -14.85
CA CYS A 202 -14.50 9.99 -15.04
C CYS A 202 -15.38 9.08 -15.92
N VAL A 203 -16.69 8.99 -15.63
CA VAL A 203 -17.62 8.15 -16.40
C VAL A 203 -17.71 8.62 -17.86
N VAL A 204 -17.90 9.92 -18.07
CA VAL A 204 -17.93 10.49 -19.43
C VAL A 204 -16.60 10.28 -20.14
N GLY A 205 -15.48 10.51 -19.45
CA GLY A 205 -14.14 10.26 -19.98
C GLY A 205 -13.93 8.81 -20.40
N ILE A 206 -14.35 7.87 -19.54
CA ILE A 206 -14.30 6.43 -19.86
C ILE A 206 -15.15 6.13 -21.10
N ILE A 207 -16.40 6.57 -21.15
CA ILE A 207 -17.30 6.32 -22.29
C ILE A 207 -16.70 6.84 -23.61
N LEU A 208 -16.11 8.04 -23.60
CA LEU A 208 -15.52 8.65 -24.79
C LEU A 208 -14.21 8.01 -25.22
N ILE A 209 -13.37 7.61 -24.27
CA ILE A 209 -12.03 7.08 -24.54
C ILE A 209 -12.05 5.56 -24.77
N TRP A 210 -13.01 4.85 -24.15
CA TRP A 210 -13.10 3.38 -24.19
C TRP A 210 -13.00 2.76 -25.59
N PRO A 211 -13.71 3.23 -26.61
CA PRO A 211 -13.62 2.65 -27.95
C PRO A 211 -12.20 2.68 -28.55
N HIS A 212 -11.37 3.62 -28.10
CA HIS A 212 -10.01 3.83 -28.63
C HIS A 212 -8.94 3.05 -27.82
N VAL A 213 -9.22 2.70 -26.56
CA VAL A 213 -8.22 2.12 -25.65
C VAL A 213 -8.54 0.67 -25.22
N LYS A 214 -9.76 0.16 -25.45
CA LYS A 214 -10.20 -1.16 -25.00
C LYS A 214 -9.27 -2.31 -25.43
N ASP A 215 -8.64 -2.18 -26.59
CA ASP A 215 -7.77 -3.21 -27.18
C ASP A 215 -6.31 -3.07 -26.71
N MET A 216 -5.99 -2.00 -25.96
CA MET A 216 -4.66 -1.85 -25.36
C MET A 216 -4.41 -2.92 -24.29
N TYR A 217 -3.17 -3.41 -24.21
CA TYR A 217 -2.77 -4.48 -23.28
C TYR A 217 -3.25 -4.29 -21.85
N TYR A 218 -3.12 -3.07 -21.30
CA TYR A 218 -3.56 -2.77 -19.93
C TYR A 218 -5.09 -2.72 -19.78
N MET A 219 -5.80 -2.25 -20.80
CA MET A 219 -7.26 -2.14 -20.77
C MET A 219 -7.93 -3.51 -20.88
N ARG A 220 -7.32 -4.46 -21.56
CA ARG A 220 -7.81 -5.85 -21.63
C ARG A 220 -7.91 -6.53 -20.26
N ARG A 221 -7.10 -6.12 -19.29
CA ARG A 221 -7.22 -6.61 -17.89
C ARG A 221 -8.53 -6.13 -17.23
N PHE A 222 -9.02 -4.95 -17.59
CA PHE A 222 -10.30 -4.44 -17.10
C PHE A 222 -11.47 -5.09 -17.83
N THR A 223 -11.39 -5.29 -19.15
CA THR A 223 -12.46 -5.96 -19.90
C THR A 223 -12.71 -7.36 -19.40
N VAL A 224 -11.66 -8.13 -19.12
CA VAL A 224 -11.78 -9.50 -18.62
C VAL A 224 -12.51 -9.56 -17.27
N VAL A 225 -12.28 -8.60 -16.37
CA VAL A 225 -13.02 -8.51 -15.09
C VAL A 225 -14.50 -8.20 -15.34
N ILE A 226 -14.80 -7.28 -16.25
CA ILE A 226 -16.19 -6.94 -16.62
C ILE A 226 -16.87 -8.17 -17.23
N ASP A 227 -16.20 -8.86 -18.14
CA ASP A 227 -16.73 -10.08 -18.79
C ASP A 227 -16.98 -11.19 -17.77
N HIS A 228 -16.09 -11.35 -16.79
CA HIS A 228 -16.27 -12.30 -15.70
C HIS A 228 -17.51 -11.95 -14.84
N ILE A 229 -17.66 -10.68 -14.44
CA ILE A 229 -18.80 -10.23 -13.62
C ILE A 229 -20.11 -10.34 -14.39
N THR A 230 -20.09 -10.05 -15.69
CA THR A 230 -21.29 -10.14 -16.56
C THR A 230 -21.60 -11.56 -17.03
N GLY A 231 -20.69 -12.52 -16.79
CA GLY A 231 -20.86 -13.92 -17.19
C GLY A 231 -20.84 -14.11 -18.71
N ASN A 232 -20.01 -13.34 -19.43
CA ASN A 232 -19.90 -13.44 -20.89
C ASN A 232 -19.20 -14.75 -21.29
N PRO A 233 -19.90 -15.72 -21.94
CA PRO A 233 -19.30 -17.01 -22.32
C PRO A 233 -18.34 -16.91 -23.49
N ASP A 234 -18.46 -15.89 -24.36
CA ASP A 234 -17.64 -15.73 -25.57
C ASP A 234 -16.16 -15.41 -25.25
N THR A 235 -15.90 -14.89 -24.06
CA THR A 235 -14.55 -14.53 -23.57
C THR A 235 -14.01 -15.50 -22.52
N LEU A 236 -14.58 -16.70 -22.39
CA LEU A 236 -14.19 -17.69 -21.39
C LEU A 236 -12.70 -18.05 -21.46
N PHE A 237 -12.13 -18.14 -22.67
CA PHE A 237 -10.70 -18.38 -22.84
C PHE A 237 -9.86 -17.24 -22.26
N ASP A 238 -10.19 -16.00 -22.57
CA ASP A 238 -9.49 -14.82 -22.02
C ASP A 238 -9.61 -14.74 -20.50
N GLN A 239 -10.79 -15.08 -19.94
CA GLN A 239 -11.03 -15.11 -18.51
C GLN A 239 -10.22 -16.19 -17.78
N THR A 240 -10.04 -17.38 -18.38
CA THR A 240 -9.50 -18.55 -17.67
C THR A 240 -8.08 -18.92 -18.08
N GLN A 241 -7.64 -18.61 -19.30
CA GLN A 241 -6.38 -19.10 -19.88
C GLN A 241 -5.43 -18.00 -20.36
N ASP A 242 -5.92 -16.77 -20.56
CA ASP A 242 -5.10 -15.62 -21.00
C ASP A 242 -5.05 -14.54 -19.89
N LYS A 243 -5.72 -13.42 -20.08
CA LYS A 243 -5.59 -12.23 -19.22
C LYS A 243 -6.14 -12.41 -17.81
N GLY A 244 -7.19 -13.21 -17.64
CA GLY A 244 -7.81 -13.53 -16.36
C GLY A 244 -7.27 -14.78 -15.68
N TRP A 245 -6.29 -15.45 -16.29
CA TRP A 245 -5.75 -16.70 -15.78
C TRP A 245 -5.24 -16.62 -14.35
N GLN A 246 -4.47 -15.57 -14.00
CA GLN A 246 -3.96 -15.37 -12.65
C GLN A 246 -5.09 -15.29 -11.61
N GLN A 247 -6.14 -14.51 -11.89
CA GLN A 247 -7.29 -14.32 -11.01
C GLN A 247 -8.14 -15.61 -10.91
N THR A 248 -8.29 -16.34 -12.01
CA THR A 248 -8.97 -17.64 -12.00
C THR A 248 -8.25 -18.63 -11.08
N ARG A 249 -6.91 -18.67 -11.11
CA ARG A 249 -6.12 -19.51 -10.20
C ARG A 249 -6.28 -19.08 -8.75
N SER A 250 -6.30 -17.77 -8.51
CA SER A 250 -6.53 -17.21 -7.17
C SER A 250 -7.88 -17.62 -6.58
N ILE A 251 -8.97 -17.45 -7.33
CA ILE A 251 -10.31 -17.86 -6.88
C ILE A 251 -10.40 -19.36 -6.63
N LEU A 252 -9.81 -20.17 -7.51
CA LEU A 252 -9.79 -21.63 -7.34
C LEU A 252 -9.02 -22.02 -6.06
N ALA A 253 -7.90 -21.36 -5.77
CA ALA A 253 -7.15 -21.59 -4.55
C ALA A 253 -7.98 -21.22 -3.30
N ILE A 254 -8.55 -20.01 -3.27
CA ILE A 254 -9.40 -19.56 -2.16
C ILE A 254 -10.60 -20.50 -1.97
N GLY A 255 -11.29 -20.84 -3.07
CA GLY A 255 -12.48 -21.69 -3.01
C GLY A 255 -12.18 -23.11 -2.52
N SER A 256 -11.02 -23.66 -2.88
CA SER A 256 -10.60 -24.99 -2.45
C SER A 256 -10.33 -25.12 -0.96
N GLY A 257 -9.95 -24.01 -0.29
CA GLY A 257 -9.68 -24.01 1.15
C GLY A 257 -10.94 -24.05 2.04
N GLY A 258 -12.11 -23.68 1.53
CA GLY A 258 -13.36 -23.70 2.30
C GLY A 258 -13.27 -22.89 3.62
N LEU A 259 -13.80 -23.43 4.71
CA LEU A 259 -13.86 -22.73 6.00
C LEU A 259 -12.51 -22.75 6.75
N THR A 260 -11.87 -23.91 6.83
CA THR A 260 -10.70 -24.16 7.71
C THR A 260 -9.38 -24.26 6.97
N GLY A 261 -9.42 -24.28 5.64
CA GLY A 261 -8.26 -24.49 4.77
C GLY A 261 -7.92 -25.97 4.58
N MET A 262 -7.03 -26.20 3.62
CA MET A 262 -6.47 -27.54 3.37
C MET A 262 -5.41 -27.95 4.41
N GLY A 263 -4.94 -27.00 5.22
CA GLY A 263 -3.86 -27.17 6.17
C GLY A 263 -2.57 -26.48 5.71
N TYR A 264 -1.77 -26.03 6.69
CA TYR A 264 -0.50 -25.38 6.45
C TYR A 264 0.47 -26.31 5.70
N LEU A 265 1.10 -25.79 4.64
CA LEU A 265 1.97 -26.53 3.71
C LEU A 265 1.26 -27.67 2.94
N GLN A 266 -0.07 -27.65 2.85
CA GLN A 266 -0.86 -28.68 2.18
C GLN A 266 -1.71 -28.12 1.02
N GLY A 267 -1.60 -26.82 0.71
CA GLY A 267 -2.29 -26.22 -0.43
C GLY A 267 -1.86 -26.82 -1.76
N ILE A 268 -2.79 -27.34 -2.55
CA ILE A 268 -2.49 -28.01 -3.82
C ILE A 268 -1.86 -27.05 -4.81
N GLN A 269 -2.39 -25.83 -4.95
CA GLN A 269 -1.86 -24.81 -5.84
C GLN A 269 -0.64 -24.11 -5.22
N THR A 270 -0.68 -23.83 -3.93
CA THR A 270 0.42 -23.19 -3.19
C THR A 270 1.67 -24.07 -3.19
N GLN A 271 1.57 -25.38 -2.99
CA GLN A 271 2.72 -26.29 -2.94
C GLN A 271 3.09 -26.87 -4.31
N SER A 272 2.34 -26.55 -5.37
CA SER A 272 2.63 -27.03 -6.71
C SER A 272 4.02 -26.57 -7.18
N PRO A 273 4.86 -27.46 -7.74
CA PRO A 273 6.17 -27.11 -8.29
C PRO A 273 6.07 -26.18 -9.52
N TYR A 274 4.90 -26.11 -10.13
CA TYR A 274 4.67 -25.27 -11.31
C TYR A 274 4.32 -23.85 -10.90
N LYS A 275 5.12 -22.87 -11.32
CA LYS A 275 4.83 -21.43 -11.13
C LYS A 275 3.47 -21.01 -11.70
N THR A 276 3.00 -21.80 -12.68
CA THR A 276 1.71 -21.59 -13.35
C THR A 276 0.50 -21.99 -12.50
N SER A 277 0.64 -22.71 -11.39
CA SER A 277 -0.49 -23.12 -10.55
C SER A 277 -1.09 -21.95 -9.77
N LEU A 278 -0.25 -21.15 -9.13
CA LEU A 278 -0.63 -19.88 -8.47
C LEU A 278 0.53 -18.90 -8.67
N PRO A 279 0.44 -17.97 -9.64
CA PRO A 279 1.53 -17.04 -9.95
C PRO A 279 1.67 -15.98 -8.88
N ALA A 280 2.89 -15.49 -8.66
CA ALA A 280 3.20 -14.44 -7.67
C ALA A 280 2.58 -14.70 -6.28
N ARG A 281 2.53 -15.99 -5.87
CA ARG A 281 1.91 -16.44 -4.62
C ARG A 281 2.56 -15.85 -3.36
N GLU A 282 3.83 -15.51 -3.44
CA GLU A 282 4.59 -14.88 -2.37
C GLU A 282 4.39 -13.36 -2.27
N THR A 283 3.91 -12.71 -3.33
CA THR A 283 3.75 -11.26 -3.44
C THR A 283 2.28 -10.85 -3.56
N ASP A 284 1.77 -10.84 -4.78
CA ASP A 284 0.46 -10.26 -5.10
C ASP A 284 -0.71 -11.16 -4.72
N GLU A 285 -0.52 -12.50 -4.81
CA GLU A 285 -1.56 -13.50 -4.54
C GLU A 285 -1.42 -14.17 -3.16
N ILE A 286 -0.73 -13.52 -2.21
CA ILE A 286 -0.54 -14.08 -0.86
C ILE A 286 -1.87 -14.29 -0.11
N PHE A 287 -2.90 -13.49 -0.42
CA PHE A 287 -4.24 -13.66 0.12
C PHE A 287 -4.87 -14.98 -0.35
N ALA A 288 -4.59 -15.40 -1.60
CA ALA A 288 -5.07 -16.68 -2.11
C ALA A 288 -4.36 -17.86 -1.42
N VAL A 289 -3.07 -17.73 -1.12
CA VAL A 289 -2.34 -18.73 -0.29
C VAL A 289 -3.00 -18.87 1.08
N CYS A 290 -3.32 -17.74 1.73
CA CYS A 290 -4.04 -17.74 2.99
C CYS A 290 -5.40 -18.44 2.86
N GLY A 291 -6.14 -18.17 1.78
CA GLY A 291 -7.44 -18.78 1.51
C GLY A 291 -7.35 -20.28 1.29
N GLU A 292 -6.36 -20.76 0.56
CA GLU A 292 -6.17 -22.19 0.29
C GLU A 292 -5.76 -22.96 1.56
N GLU A 293 -4.76 -22.47 2.31
CA GLU A 293 -4.17 -23.22 3.43
C GLU A 293 -4.87 -23.00 4.78
N PHE A 294 -5.40 -21.80 5.04
CA PHE A 294 -6.05 -21.46 6.32
C PHE A 294 -7.57 -21.21 6.18
N GLY A 295 -8.08 -21.25 4.95
CA GLY A 295 -9.49 -21.09 4.65
C GLY A 295 -10.04 -19.68 4.97
N MET A 296 -11.37 -19.61 5.05
CA MET A 296 -12.08 -18.38 5.37
C MET A 296 -11.69 -17.81 6.76
N ILE A 297 -11.44 -18.69 7.73
CA ILE A 297 -11.05 -18.27 9.09
C ILE A 297 -9.70 -17.56 9.07
N GLY A 298 -8.70 -18.09 8.33
CA GLY A 298 -7.40 -17.44 8.16
C GLY A 298 -7.51 -16.10 7.45
N CYS A 299 -8.27 -16.03 6.36
CA CYS A 299 -8.52 -14.79 5.62
C CYS A 299 -9.21 -13.73 6.51
N LEU A 300 -10.21 -14.13 7.31
CA LEU A 300 -10.89 -13.22 8.23
C LEU A 300 -9.93 -12.69 9.30
N LEU A 301 -9.12 -13.54 9.91
CA LEU A 301 -8.10 -13.13 10.88
C LEU A 301 -7.13 -12.10 10.27
N LEU A 302 -6.65 -12.36 9.06
CA LEU A 302 -5.79 -11.46 8.31
C LEU A 302 -6.46 -10.10 8.09
N LEU A 303 -7.69 -10.09 7.61
CA LEU A 303 -8.46 -8.86 7.37
C LEU A 303 -8.74 -8.09 8.67
N VAL A 304 -9.03 -8.77 9.76
CA VAL A 304 -9.24 -8.16 11.10
C VAL A 304 -7.95 -7.49 11.59
N LEU A 305 -6.79 -8.12 11.41
CA LEU A 305 -5.50 -7.51 11.78
C LEU A 305 -5.23 -6.24 10.96
N LEU A 306 -5.42 -6.28 9.65
CA LEU A 306 -5.22 -5.11 8.79
C LEU A 306 -6.24 -4.01 9.08
N ALA A 307 -7.51 -4.36 9.32
CA ALA A 307 -8.54 -3.41 9.73
C ALA A 307 -8.20 -2.77 11.08
N ALA A 308 -7.66 -3.51 12.04
CA ALA A 308 -7.24 -2.97 13.33
C ALA A 308 -6.11 -1.92 13.18
N ILE A 309 -5.14 -2.14 12.28
CA ILE A 309 -4.09 -1.17 11.96
C ILE A 309 -4.72 0.10 11.34
N ILE A 310 -5.60 -0.05 10.36
CA ILE A 310 -6.29 1.07 9.70
C ILE A 310 -7.13 1.87 10.71
N LEU A 311 -7.93 1.18 11.52
CA LEU A 311 -8.76 1.82 12.56
C LEU A 311 -7.90 2.52 13.62
N ARG A 312 -6.71 1.98 13.94
CA ARG A 312 -5.76 2.66 14.83
C ARG A 312 -5.26 3.96 14.22
N CYS A 313 -4.94 4.00 12.92
CA CYS A 313 -4.56 5.23 12.23
C CYS A 313 -5.70 6.26 12.23
N VAL A 314 -6.94 5.83 11.97
CA VAL A 314 -8.14 6.70 12.06
C VAL A 314 -8.35 7.23 13.47
N TRP A 315 -8.14 6.40 14.49
CA TRP A 315 -8.23 6.83 15.88
C TRP A 315 -7.19 7.89 16.22
N VAL A 316 -5.95 7.74 15.75
CA VAL A 316 -4.88 8.74 15.94
C VAL A 316 -5.26 10.05 15.22
N ALA A 317 -5.78 9.95 13.98
CA ALA A 317 -6.22 11.11 13.21
C ALA A 317 -7.29 11.93 13.95
N ARG A 318 -8.28 11.26 14.57
CA ARG A 318 -9.35 11.91 15.33
C ARG A 318 -8.86 12.62 16.61
N ARG A 319 -7.69 12.22 17.12
CA ARG A 319 -7.09 12.78 18.35
C ARG A 319 -5.89 13.67 18.06
N ALA A 320 -5.58 13.93 16.80
CA ALA A 320 -4.48 14.79 16.41
C ALA A 320 -4.71 16.25 16.86
N CYS A 321 -3.65 16.91 17.31
CA CYS A 321 -3.72 18.29 17.80
C CYS A 321 -3.83 19.32 16.66
N SER A 322 -3.43 18.95 15.45
CA SER A 322 -3.46 19.83 14.28
C SER A 322 -4.20 19.20 13.08
N PRO A 323 -4.76 20.02 12.18
CA PRO A 323 -5.36 19.52 10.94
C PRO A 323 -4.35 18.79 10.05
N GLN A 324 -3.11 19.25 10.00
CA GLN A 324 -2.06 18.63 9.17
C GLN A 324 -1.77 17.21 9.67
N SER A 325 -1.56 17.02 10.96
CA SER A 325 -1.38 15.70 11.57
C SER A 325 -2.59 14.80 11.36
N ALA A 326 -3.81 15.31 11.47
CA ALA A 326 -5.03 14.54 11.20
C ALA A 326 -5.07 14.06 9.75
N PHE A 327 -4.75 14.92 8.79
CA PHE A 327 -4.72 14.56 7.37
C PHE A 327 -3.62 13.56 7.04
N ILE A 328 -2.43 13.67 7.66
CA ILE A 328 -1.35 12.69 7.49
C ILE A 328 -1.81 11.30 7.95
N ALA A 329 -2.35 11.19 9.17
CA ALA A 329 -2.80 9.91 9.71
C ALA A 329 -3.96 9.31 8.89
N MET A 330 -4.91 10.14 8.41
CA MET A 330 -5.97 9.71 7.49
C MET A 330 -5.42 9.30 6.12
N GLY A 331 -4.40 9.98 5.62
CA GLY A 331 -3.73 9.64 4.36
C GLY A 331 -3.10 8.25 4.41
N TYR A 332 -2.41 7.91 5.50
CA TYR A 332 -1.84 6.57 5.66
C TYR A 332 -2.92 5.51 5.92
N ALA A 333 -3.98 5.82 6.66
CA ALA A 333 -5.13 4.92 6.76
C ALA A 333 -5.77 4.66 5.38
N GLY A 334 -5.91 5.71 4.57
CA GLY A 334 -6.42 5.62 3.20
C GLY A 334 -5.52 4.82 2.27
N MET A 335 -4.20 5.00 2.39
CA MET A 335 -3.20 4.22 1.65
C MET A 335 -3.33 2.73 1.95
N LEU A 336 -3.39 2.35 3.24
CA LEU A 336 -3.55 0.96 3.65
C LEU A 336 -4.89 0.40 3.16
N LEU A 337 -5.99 1.14 3.34
CA LEU A 337 -7.32 0.71 2.89
C LEU A 337 -7.36 0.46 1.38
N ALA A 338 -6.78 1.35 0.58
CA ALA A 338 -6.71 1.20 -0.87
C ALA A 338 -5.89 -0.04 -1.27
N GLN A 339 -4.71 -0.24 -0.67
CA GLN A 339 -3.87 -1.39 -0.99
C GLN A 339 -4.53 -2.72 -0.60
N VAL A 340 -5.11 -2.80 0.60
CA VAL A 340 -5.84 -4.00 1.05
C VAL A 340 -7.04 -4.26 0.15
N GLY A 341 -7.86 -3.23 -0.13
CA GLY A 341 -9.05 -3.37 -0.96
C GLY A 341 -8.74 -3.81 -2.39
N VAL A 342 -7.72 -3.23 -3.01
CA VAL A 342 -7.33 -3.60 -4.38
C VAL A 342 -6.69 -4.99 -4.42
N ASN A 343 -5.78 -5.33 -3.49
CA ASN A 343 -5.15 -6.65 -3.46
C ASN A 343 -6.17 -7.77 -3.23
N VAL A 344 -7.01 -7.65 -2.20
CA VAL A 344 -8.06 -8.65 -1.93
C VAL A 344 -9.07 -8.71 -3.08
N GLY A 345 -9.48 -7.55 -3.61
CA GLY A 345 -10.39 -7.50 -4.75
C GLY A 345 -9.81 -8.12 -6.03
N MET A 346 -8.49 -8.01 -6.24
CA MET A 346 -7.78 -8.67 -7.33
C MET A 346 -7.80 -10.20 -7.14
N CYS A 347 -7.50 -10.70 -5.95
CA CYS A 347 -7.56 -12.13 -5.63
C CYS A 347 -8.99 -12.71 -5.75
N LEU A 348 -10.02 -11.88 -5.53
CA LEU A 348 -11.43 -12.27 -5.66
C LEU A 348 -12.03 -11.99 -7.06
N TYR A 349 -11.23 -11.64 -8.04
CA TYR A 349 -11.67 -11.32 -9.42
C TYR A 349 -12.61 -10.11 -9.52
N VAL A 350 -12.59 -9.19 -8.56
CA VAL A 350 -13.40 -7.95 -8.56
C VAL A 350 -12.63 -6.78 -9.17
N PHE A 351 -11.30 -6.76 -8.99
CA PHE A 351 -10.40 -5.78 -9.58
C PHE A 351 -9.40 -6.43 -10.54
N PRO A 352 -8.92 -5.71 -11.56
CA PRO A 352 -7.87 -6.23 -12.45
C PRO A 352 -6.55 -6.44 -11.69
N VAL A 353 -5.70 -7.32 -12.23
CA VAL A 353 -4.34 -7.52 -11.70
C VAL A 353 -3.51 -6.26 -11.93
N VAL A 354 -3.11 -5.62 -10.84
CA VAL A 354 -2.36 -4.35 -10.84
C VAL A 354 -1.00 -4.43 -10.11
N GLY A 355 -0.64 -5.60 -9.58
CA GLY A 355 0.67 -5.83 -8.96
C GLY A 355 0.87 -5.07 -7.64
N LEU A 356 -0.16 -5.00 -6.79
CA LEU A 356 -0.08 -4.37 -5.47
C LEU A 356 0.07 -5.42 -4.38
N THR A 357 1.11 -5.28 -3.58
CA THR A 357 1.36 -6.16 -2.42
C THR A 357 0.40 -5.87 -1.27
N LEU A 358 0.05 -6.91 -0.50
CA LEU A 358 -0.76 -6.78 0.71
C LEU A 358 0.11 -6.24 1.86
N PRO A 359 -0.23 -5.07 2.45
CA PRO A 359 0.60 -4.43 3.48
C PRO A 359 0.93 -5.36 4.65
N PHE A 360 2.17 -5.38 5.09
CA PHE A 360 2.74 -6.20 6.17
C PHE A 360 2.75 -7.71 5.94
N ILE A 361 1.99 -8.22 4.97
CA ILE A 361 1.79 -9.66 4.76
C ILE A 361 2.64 -10.19 3.60
N SER A 362 2.59 -9.52 2.42
CA SER A 362 3.30 -9.95 1.22
C SER A 362 4.82 -9.88 1.36
N TYR A 363 5.50 -10.75 0.63
CA TYR A 363 6.94 -10.65 0.44
C TYR A 363 7.29 -9.36 -0.32
N GLY A 364 8.14 -8.54 0.28
CA GLY A 364 8.57 -7.28 -0.33
C GLY A 364 9.39 -6.43 0.63
N GLY A 365 10.72 -6.54 0.57
CA GLY A 365 11.60 -5.86 1.52
C GLY A 365 11.42 -4.34 1.53
N SER A 366 11.33 -3.68 0.36
CA SER A 366 11.13 -2.22 0.30
C SER A 366 9.74 -1.80 0.77
N SER A 367 8.70 -2.58 0.42
CA SER A 367 7.32 -2.28 0.81
C SER A 367 7.14 -2.34 2.32
N ILE A 368 7.64 -3.41 2.98
CA ILE A 368 7.49 -3.56 4.43
C ILE A 368 8.22 -2.48 5.22
N VAL A 369 9.46 -2.14 4.80
CA VAL A 369 10.23 -1.04 5.42
C VAL A 369 9.48 0.28 5.30
N THR A 370 8.90 0.55 4.13
CA THR A 370 8.11 1.75 3.85
C THR A 370 6.84 1.80 4.70
N MET A 371 6.14 0.66 4.86
CA MET A 371 4.94 0.58 5.70
C MET A 371 5.25 0.86 7.17
N TYR A 372 6.34 0.28 7.71
CA TYR A 372 6.75 0.57 9.08
C TYR A 372 7.14 2.04 9.28
N ALA A 373 7.81 2.65 8.30
CA ALA A 373 8.13 4.08 8.34
C ALA A 373 6.85 4.94 8.37
N ALA A 374 5.84 4.61 7.54
CA ALA A 374 4.53 5.27 7.57
C ALA A 374 3.85 5.16 8.94
N MET A 375 3.84 3.96 9.53
CA MET A 375 3.25 3.76 10.85
C MET A 375 4.06 4.45 11.95
N GLY A 376 5.36 4.59 11.80
CA GLY A 376 6.21 5.41 12.68
C GLY A 376 5.80 6.88 12.66
N VAL A 377 5.47 7.42 11.49
CA VAL A 377 4.91 8.79 11.38
C VAL A 377 3.57 8.90 12.11
N VAL A 378 2.67 7.91 11.98
CA VAL A 378 1.40 7.91 12.73
C VAL A 378 1.66 7.85 14.24
N SER A 379 2.63 7.05 14.68
CA SER A 379 3.05 7.01 16.09
C SER A 379 3.61 8.36 16.58
N SER A 380 4.37 9.08 15.74
CA SER A 380 4.84 10.44 16.02
C SER A 380 3.68 11.41 16.30
N ILE A 381 2.63 11.34 15.49
CA ILE A 381 1.42 12.15 15.67
C ILE A 381 0.75 11.84 17.01
N LYS A 382 0.62 10.55 17.35
CA LYS A 382 0.05 10.13 18.64
C LYS A 382 0.88 10.61 19.83
N MET A 383 2.21 10.56 19.74
CA MET A 383 3.09 11.06 20.81
C MET A 383 2.89 12.56 21.09
N ARG A 384 2.61 13.34 20.05
CA ARG A 384 2.40 14.80 20.14
C ARG A 384 0.97 15.20 20.42
N SER A 385 0.03 14.27 20.35
CA SER A 385 -1.37 14.50 20.73
C SER A 385 -1.60 14.52 22.24
N LEU A 386 -0.61 14.13 23.04
CA LEU A 386 -0.69 14.20 24.50
C LEU A 386 -0.63 15.67 24.98
N PRO A 387 -1.47 16.07 25.95
CA PRO A 387 -1.41 17.39 26.58
C PRO A 387 -0.01 17.69 27.12
N SER A 388 0.40 18.97 27.09
CA SER A 388 1.75 19.40 27.50
C SER A 388 2.13 18.94 28.91
N TRP A 389 1.16 18.99 29.86
CA TRP A 389 1.35 18.58 31.25
C TRP A 389 1.59 17.05 31.41
N LEU A 390 1.17 16.21 30.46
CA LEU A 390 1.52 14.78 30.44
C LEU A 390 2.88 14.53 29.78
N ARG A 391 3.33 15.42 28.89
CA ARG A 391 4.64 15.32 28.27
C ARG A 391 5.78 15.66 29.25
N ASP A 392 5.57 16.64 30.11
CA ASP A 392 6.60 17.08 31.06
C ASP A 392 6.82 16.14 32.26
N ARG A 393 5.80 15.33 32.63
CA ARG A 393 5.97 14.31 33.67
C ARG A 393 6.93 13.17 33.32
N SER A 394 7.29 13.00 32.05
CA SER A 394 8.26 11.99 31.60
C SER A 394 9.71 12.48 31.68
N ARG A 395 9.93 13.74 32.09
CA ARG A 395 11.26 14.35 32.27
C ARG A 395 11.67 14.48 33.75
N LEU A 396 10.76 14.13 34.66
CA LEU A 396 11.00 14.01 36.10
C LEU A 396 11.18 12.54 36.50
#